data_89606ffaf48fb215da0ed9776cdc7e5b
#
_entry.id   89606ffaf48fb215da0ed9776cdc7e5b
#
_cell.length_a   1.000
_cell.length_b   1.000
_cell.length_c   1.000
_cell.angle_alpha   90.00
_cell.angle_beta   90.00
_cell.angle_gamma   90.00
#
_symmetry.space_group_name_H-M   'P 1'
#
loop_
_entity.id
_entity.type
_entity.pdbx_description
1 polymer ?
#
loop_
_entity_poly.entity_id
_entity_poly.type
_entity_poly.pdbx_seq_one_letter_code
_entity_poly.pdbx_strand_id
1 'polypeptide(L)'
;MSSSNISKVNPYYVSGFLDGESCFFISIRKNNKYKLGFSVQVVFKISLHKRELALLERIQSTFGGIGKVSKQSKDSIQFQVTSLEDLAIIIEHLDKYPLITQKRADYQLFKQAFELVNCKKHLAMKGLKELVAIKASMNNGLSDELKDSFPNITPVSRPIVADQEIQDPN
;
A
#
# COMPACT_ATOMS: atom_id res chain seq x y z
N MET A 1 25.29 15.59 -20.00
CA MET A 1 24.46 15.38 -18.80
C MET A 1 24.69 13.95 -18.33
N SER A 2 25.40 13.78 -17.24
CA SER A 2 25.59 12.46 -16.66
C SER A 2 24.29 12.06 -15.99
N SER A 3 23.55 11.14 -16.59
CA SER A 3 22.55 10.36 -15.86
C SER A 3 23.31 9.61 -14.77
N SER A 4 23.25 10.11 -13.55
CA SER A 4 23.77 9.39 -12.39
C SER A 4 23.07 8.03 -12.39
N ASN A 5 23.83 6.98 -12.67
CA ASN A 5 23.36 5.61 -12.62
C ASN A 5 23.08 5.28 -11.15
N ILE A 6 21.86 5.63 -10.69
CA ILE A 6 21.42 5.30 -9.33
C ILE A 6 21.39 3.77 -9.25
N SER A 7 22.26 3.18 -8.44
CA SER A 7 22.38 1.74 -8.32
C SER A 7 21.09 1.16 -7.73
N LYS A 8 20.52 0.17 -8.40
CA LYS A 8 19.36 -0.60 -7.91
C LYS A 8 19.72 -1.35 -6.64
N VAL A 9 18.74 -1.55 -5.79
CA VAL A 9 18.87 -2.33 -4.55
C VAL A 9 18.51 -3.79 -4.83
N ASN A 10 19.11 -4.73 -4.09
CA ASN A 10 18.74 -6.13 -4.18
C ASN A 10 17.24 -6.30 -3.89
N PRO A 11 16.48 -7.05 -4.73
CA PRO A 11 15.03 -7.19 -4.56
C PRO A 11 14.59 -7.76 -3.21
N TYR A 12 15.32 -8.71 -2.65
CA TYR A 12 15.01 -9.27 -1.33
C TYR A 12 15.26 -8.27 -0.20
N TYR A 13 16.30 -7.43 -0.34
CA TYR A 13 16.51 -6.31 0.58
C TYR A 13 15.33 -5.33 0.52
N VAL A 14 14.84 -5.02 -0.67
CA VAL A 14 13.66 -4.14 -0.84
C VAL A 14 12.46 -4.74 -0.11
N SER A 15 12.13 -6.01 -0.32
CA SER A 15 11.02 -6.67 0.37
C SER A 15 11.19 -6.66 1.89
N GLY A 16 12.39 -6.95 2.41
CA GLY A 16 12.68 -6.86 3.85
C GLY A 16 12.51 -5.45 4.39
N PHE A 17 12.94 -4.43 3.64
CA PHE A 17 12.75 -3.04 3.99
C PHE A 17 11.26 -2.65 3.99
N LEU A 18 10.49 -3.12 3.00
CA LEU A 18 9.05 -2.90 2.91
C LEU A 18 8.28 -3.58 4.05
N ASP A 19 8.74 -4.74 4.54
CA ASP A 19 8.17 -5.40 5.71
C ASP A 19 8.21 -4.51 6.96
N GLY A 20 9.28 -3.72 7.12
CA GLY A 20 9.43 -2.78 8.24
C GLY A 20 8.75 -1.43 8.00
N GLU A 21 8.99 -0.80 6.85
CA GLU A 21 8.80 0.64 6.65
C GLU A 21 7.66 1.01 5.70
N SER A 22 7.07 0.07 4.96
CA SER A 22 5.99 0.41 4.03
C SER A 22 4.61 0.40 4.70
N CYS A 23 3.67 1.08 4.04
CA CYS A 23 2.27 1.08 4.40
C CYS A 23 1.41 0.85 3.15
N PHE A 24 0.50 -0.10 3.25
CA PHE A 24 -0.54 -0.38 2.27
C PHE A 24 -1.87 0.08 2.84
N PHE A 25 -2.59 0.94 2.14
CA PHE A 25 -3.90 1.40 2.63
C PHE A 25 -4.86 1.77 1.50
N ILE A 26 -6.13 1.82 1.86
CA ILE A 26 -7.22 2.28 1.02
C ILE A 26 -7.72 3.61 1.58
N SER A 27 -7.67 4.66 0.77
CA SER A 27 -8.25 5.95 1.09
C SER A 27 -9.67 5.99 0.55
N ILE A 28 -10.66 6.11 1.41
CA ILE A 28 -12.07 6.31 1.06
C ILE A 28 -12.53 7.58 1.76
N ARG A 29 -12.91 8.60 0.99
CA ARG A 29 -13.28 9.93 1.52
C ARG A 29 -14.56 10.42 0.89
N LYS A 30 -15.42 11.07 1.67
CA LYS A 30 -16.59 11.74 1.12
C LYS A 30 -16.19 12.76 0.05
N ASN A 31 -16.84 12.66 -1.10
CA ASN A 31 -16.61 13.57 -2.20
C ASN A 31 -17.84 13.60 -3.12
N ASN A 32 -18.62 14.69 -3.03
CA ASN A 32 -19.88 14.85 -3.75
C ASN A 32 -19.72 14.96 -5.28
N LYS A 33 -18.49 15.07 -5.79
CA LYS A 33 -18.22 15.01 -7.24
C LYS A 33 -18.38 13.61 -7.81
N TYR A 34 -18.36 12.59 -6.98
CA TYR A 34 -18.54 11.19 -7.39
C TYR A 34 -19.98 10.76 -7.19
N LYS A 35 -20.50 9.96 -8.12
CA LYS A 35 -21.89 9.47 -8.12
C LYS A 35 -22.32 8.82 -6.80
N LEU A 36 -21.43 8.05 -6.17
CA LEU A 36 -21.70 7.38 -4.89
C LEU A 36 -21.34 8.25 -3.67
N GLY A 37 -20.87 9.48 -3.87
CA GLY A 37 -20.49 10.40 -2.80
C GLY A 37 -19.13 10.11 -2.15
N PHE A 38 -18.33 9.21 -2.73
CA PHE A 38 -17.03 8.85 -2.20
C PHE A 38 -15.96 8.77 -3.30
N SER A 39 -14.77 9.24 -2.98
CA SER A 39 -13.56 8.96 -3.74
C SER A 39 -12.84 7.77 -3.12
N VAL A 40 -12.30 6.90 -3.97
CA VAL A 40 -11.53 5.73 -3.55
C VAL A 40 -10.14 5.79 -4.18
N GLN A 41 -9.12 5.54 -3.40
CA GLN A 41 -7.75 5.45 -3.87
C GLN A 41 -7.01 4.34 -3.11
N VAL A 42 -6.33 3.49 -3.84
CA VAL A 42 -5.42 2.47 -3.29
C VAL A 42 -4.03 3.08 -3.25
N VAL A 43 -3.35 2.99 -2.13
CA VAL A 43 -2.10 3.72 -1.89
C VAL A 43 -1.03 2.81 -1.29
N PHE A 44 0.13 2.84 -1.89
CA PHE A 44 1.38 2.33 -1.32
C PHE A 44 2.28 3.50 -0.92
N LYS A 45 2.85 3.44 0.27
CA LYS A 45 3.70 4.51 0.80
C LYS A 45 4.84 3.99 1.66
N ILE A 46 5.99 4.67 1.57
CA ILE A 46 7.10 4.60 2.52
C ILE A 46 7.33 6.00 3.06
N SER A 47 7.50 6.14 4.38
CA SER A 47 7.85 7.41 5.03
C SER A 47 9.14 7.26 5.83
N LEU A 48 10.11 8.14 5.59
CA LEU A 48 11.42 8.10 6.23
C LEU A 48 11.83 9.49 6.71
N HIS A 49 12.84 9.53 7.58
CA HIS A 49 13.52 10.77 7.88
C HIS A 49 14.23 11.31 6.61
N LYS A 50 14.24 12.63 6.42
CA LYS A 50 14.83 13.27 5.22
C LYS A 50 16.29 12.91 4.91
N ARG A 51 17.07 12.50 5.95
CA ARG A 51 18.45 12.03 5.78
C ARG A 51 18.57 10.76 4.95
N GLU A 52 17.47 9.99 4.83
CA GLU A 52 17.42 8.75 4.06
C GLU A 52 16.97 8.93 2.62
N LEU A 53 17.02 10.18 2.09
CA LEU A 53 16.58 10.49 0.73
C LEU A 53 17.29 9.62 -0.33
N ALA A 54 18.60 9.45 -0.22
CA ALA A 54 19.37 8.66 -1.17
C ALA A 54 18.92 7.17 -1.20
N LEU A 55 18.59 6.58 -0.05
CA LEU A 55 18.04 5.23 0.02
C LEU A 55 16.67 5.16 -0.65
N LEU A 56 15.80 6.13 -0.37
CA LEU A 56 14.44 6.16 -0.92
C LEU A 56 14.45 6.31 -2.44
N GLU A 57 15.36 7.12 -2.99
CA GLU A 57 15.57 7.28 -4.43
C GLU A 57 16.09 5.99 -5.08
N ARG A 58 16.98 5.25 -4.39
CA ARG A 58 17.46 3.94 -4.86
C ARG A 58 16.33 2.89 -4.89
N ILE A 59 15.46 2.88 -3.89
CA ILE A 59 14.28 2.01 -3.86
C ILE A 59 13.34 2.38 -5.01
N GLN A 60 13.04 3.66 -5.20
CA GLN A 60 12.25 4.13 -6.35
C GLN A 60 12.86 3.69 -7.69
N SER A 61 14.16 3.85 -7.85
CA SER A 61 14.88 3.42 -9.06
C SER A 61 14.79 1.90 -9.30
N THR A 62 14.76 1.10 -8.22
CA THR A 62 14.57 -0.36 -8.32
C THR A 62 13.22 -0.72 -8.93
N PHE A 63 12.19 0.09 -8.67
CA PHE A 63 10.87 -0.03 -9.28
C PHE A 63 10.75 0.68 -10.65
N GLY A 64 11.86 1.12 -11.25
CA GLY A 64 11.85 1.78 -12.56
C GLY A 64 11.48 3.27 -12.51
N GLY A 65 11.60 3.92 -11.36
CA GLY A 65 11.34 5.36 -11.20
C GLY A 65 9.87 5.74 -11.08
N ILE A 66 8.99 4.79 -10.80
CA ILE A 66 7.55 5.02 -10.60
C ILE A 66 7.24 5.84 -9.35
N GLY A 67 5.99 6.32 -9.26
CA GLY A 67 5.53 7.04 -8.09
C GLY A 67 6.22 8.38 -7.87
N LYS A 68 6.14 8.91 -6.66
CA LYS A 68 6.67 10.22 -6.32
C LYS A 68 7.37 10.22 -4.97
N VAL A 69 8.61 10.73 -4.95
CA VAL A 69 9.30 11.12 -3.71
C VAL A 69 9.00 12.59 -3.43
N SER A 70 8.56 12.90 -2.23
CA SER A 70 8.18 14.26 -1.83
C SER A 70 8.40 14.50 -0.34
N LYS A 71 8.48 15.77 0.03
CA LYS A 71 8.51 16.19 1.43
C LYS A 71 7.16 15.92 2.08
N GLN A 72 7.14 15.30 3.24
CA GLN A 72 5.94 15.04 4.04
C GLN A 72 5.82 16.04 5.19
N SER A 73 6.92 16.32 5.89
CA SER A 73 7.01 17.29 6.98
C SER A 73 8.37 17.98 6.97
N LYS A 74 8.68 18.77 8.02
CA LYS A 74 9.99 19.43 8.17
C LYS A 74 11.16 18.43 8.10
N ASP A 75 11.00 17.25 8.69
CA ASP A 75 12.07 16.28 8.85
C ASP A 75 11.77 14.92 8.20
N SER A 76 10.63 14.78 7.52
CA SER A 76 10.24 13.54 6.86
C SER A 76 9.96 13.70 5.37
N ILE A 77 10.29 12.65 4.63
CA ILE A 77 10.03 12.46 3.21
C ILE A 77 9.18 11.21 3.02
N GLN A 78 8.50 11.14 1.90
CA GLN A 78 7.71 9.98 1.53
C GLN A 78 7.94 9.60 0.07
N PHE A 79 7.91 8.30 -0.19
CA PHE A 79 7.69 7.72 -1.52
C PHE A 79 6.27 7.21 -1.58
N GLN A 80 5.49 7.65 -2.54
CA GLN A 80 4.07 7.31 -2.66
C GLN A 80 3.74 6.87 -4.08
N VAL A 81 2.97 5.80 -4.19
CA VAL A 81 2.45 5.25 -5.44
C VAL A 81 0.94 5.14 -5.34
N THR A 82 0.22 5.72 -6.31
CA THR A 82 -1.24 5.80 -6.32
C THR A 82 -1.87 5.46 -7.67
N SER A 83 -1.12 5.58 -8.79
CA SER A 83 -1.64 5.17 -10.09
C SER A 83 -1.75 3.64 -10.16
N LEU A 84 -2.81 3.13 -10.77
CA LEU A 84 -3.01 1.67 -10.89
C LEU A 84 -1.90 1.02 -11.72
N GLU A 85 -1.41 1.70 -12.73
CA GLU A 85 -0.29 1.24 -13.56
C GLU A 85 0.99 1.05 -12.74
N ASP A 86 1.35 2.04 -11.93
CA ASP A 86 2.52 1.97 -11.07
C ASP A 86 2.35 0.98 -9.91
N LEU A 87 1.14 0.90 -9.33
CA LEU A 87 0.84 -0.07 -8.28
C LEU A 87 0.97 -1.52 -8.77
N ALA A 88 0.67 -1.79 -10.04
CA ALA A 88 0.87 -3.11 -10.62
C ALA A 88 2.35 -3.55 -10.56
N ILE A 89 3.29 -2.62 -10.71
CA ILE A 89 4.73 -2.90 -10.60
C ILE A 89 5.12 -3.27 -9.16
N ILE A 90 4.56 -2.58 -8.16
CA ILE A 90 4.75 -2.93 -6.74
C ILE A 90 4.21 -4.34 -6.45
N ILE A 91 3.02 -4.64 -6.97
CA ILE A 91 2.37 -5.95 -6.80
C ILE A 91 3.20 -7.05 -7.45
N GLU A 92 3.67 -6.86 -8.68
CA GLU A 92 4.54 -7.82 -9.38
C GLU A 92 5.82 -8.11 -8.58
N HIS A 93 6.45 -7.07 -8.02
CA HIS A 93 7.64 -7.23 -7.17
C HIS A 93 7.32 -8.09 -5.94
N LEU A 94 6.24 -7.78 -5.21
CA LEU A 94 5.90 -8.46 -3.96
C LEU A 94 5.31 -9.86 -4.17
N ASP A 95 4.74 -10.15 -5.33
CA ASP A 95 4.36 -11.51 -5.71
C ASP A 95 5.60 -12.37 -5.97
N LYS A 96 6.66 -11.79 -6.53
CA LYS A 96 7.93 -12.48 -6.80
C LYS A 96 8.87 -12.55 -5.59
N TYR A 97 8.90 -11.51 -4.77
CA TYR A 97 9.72 -11.37 -3.57
C TYR A 97 8.82 -11.06 -2.37
N PRO A 98 8.15 -12.08 -1.76
CA PRO A 98 7.09 -11.88 -0.80
C PRO A 98 7.54 -11.25 0.51
N LEU A 99 6.64 -10.49 1.13
CA LEU A 99 6.72 -10.10 2.53
C LEU A 99 6.59 -11.32 3.43
N ILE A 100 7.19 -11.30 4.61
CA ILE A 100 7.19 -12.42 5.56
C ILE A 100 6.55 -12.07 6.91
N THR A 101 6.38 -10.78 7.21
CA THR A 101 5.74 -10.32 8.46
C THR A 101 4.21 -10.27 8.34
N GLN A 102 3.54 -9.91 9.43
CA GLN A 102 2.08 -9.68 9.45
C GLN A 102 1.62 -8.61 8.44
N LYS A 103 2.53 -7.76 7.98
CA LYS A 103 2.25 -6.81 6.87
C LYS A 103 1.85 -7.51 5.57
N ARG A 104 2.23 -8.77 5.38
CA ARG A 104 1.78 -9.58 4.24
C ARG A 104 0.25 -9.69 4.19
N ALA A 105 -0.42 -9.76 5.34
CA ALA A 105 -1.88 -9.76 5.38
C ALA A 105 -2.47 -8.44 4.86
N ASP A 106 -1.91 -7.29 5.27
CA ASP A 106 -2.34 -5.99 4.74
C ASP A 106 -2.04 -5.87 3.25
N TYR A 107 -0.91 -6.39 2.77
CA TYR A 107 -0.58 -6.45 1.35
C TYR A 107 -1.60 -7.29 0.55
N GLN A 108 -1.99 -8.46 1.06
CA GLN A 108 -2.99 -9.32 0.39
C GLN A 108 -4.36 -8.64 0.30
N LEU A 109 -4.78 -7.95 1.36
CA LEU A 109 -6.02 -7.15 1.36
C LEU A 109 -5.91 -5.94 0.41
N PHE A 110 -4.77 -5.27 0.39
CA PHE A 110 -4.46 -4.21 -0.55
C PHE A 110 -4.56 -4.69 -2.01
N LYS A 111 -4.03 -5.87 -2.31
CA LYS A 111 -4.11 -6.48 -3.65
C LYS A 111 -5.56 -6.77 -4.05
N GLN A 112 -6.40 -7.28 -3.14
CA GLN A 112 -7.84 -7.45 -3.39
C GLN A 112 -8.52 -6.11 -3.71
N ALA A 113 -8.21 -5.06 -2.94
CA ALA A 113 -8.74 -3.72 -3.20
C ALA A 113 -8.25 -3.16 -4.54
N PHE A 114 -6.99 -3.35 -4.89
CA PHE A 114 -6.44 -2.99 -6.19
C PHE A 114 -7.23 -3.62 -7.34
N GLU A 115 -7.53 -4.92 -7.27
CA GLU A 115 -8.30 -5.63 -8.29
C GLU A 115 -9.72 -5.06 -8.43
N LEU A 116 -10.41 -4.77 -7.33
CA LEU A 116 -11.74 -4.15 -7.36
C LEU A 116 -11.73 -2.77 -8.02
N VAL A 117 -10.71 -1.96 -7.73
CA VAL A 117 -10.58 -0.61 -8.31
C VAL A 117 -10.16 -0.70 -9.78
N ASN A 118 -9.23 -1.57 -10.12
CA ASN A 118 -8.75 -1.80 -11.49
C ASN A 118 -9.89 -2.28 -12.41
N CYS A 119 -10.76 -3.15 -11.91
CA CYS A 119 -11.98 -3.59 -12.60
C CYS A 119 -13.14 -2.59 -12.50
N LYS A 120 -12.93 -1.39 -11.97
CA LYS A 120 -13.94 -0.32 -11.78
C LYS A 120 -15.16 -0.74 -10.94
N LYS A 121 -15.06 -1.81 -10.15
CA LYS A 121 -16.17 -2.29 -9.30
C LYS A 121 -16.53 -1.29 -8.21
N HIS A 122 -15.60 -0.44 -7.77
CA HIS A 122 -15.83 0.64 -6.81
C HIS A 122 -16.81 1.73 -7.29
N LEU A 123 -17.15 1.75 -8.58
CA LEU A 123 -18.13 2.68 -9.14
C LEU A 123 -19.58 2.22 -8.90
N ALA A 124 -19.80 1.01 -8.41
CA ALA A 124 -21.09 0.49 -7.97
C ALA A 124 -21.10 0.36 -6.44
N MET A 125 -22.27 0.52 -5.82
CA MET A 125 -22.42 0.46 -4.35
C MET A 125 -21.95 -0.87 -3.77
N LYS A 126 -22.18 -2.00 -4.45
CA LYS A 126 -21.69 -3.31 -4.04
C LYS A 126 -20.17 -3.33 -3.91
N GLY A 127 -19.45 -2.90 -4.93
CA GLY A 127 -17.98 -2.88 -4.91
C GLY A 127 -17.42 -1.86 -3.93
N LEU A 128 -18.07 -0.70 -3.74
CA LEU A 128 -17.70 0.25 -2.70
C LEU A 128 -17.83 -0.36 -1.30
N LYS A 129 -18.91 -1.08 -1.01
CA LYS A 129 -19.10 -1.79 0.27
C LYS A 129 -18.06 -2.90 0.48
N GLU A 130 -17.69 -3.63 -0.58
CA GLU A 130 -16.60 -4.62 -0.52
C GLU A 130 -15.27 -3.96 -0.14
N LEU A 131 -14.95 -2.80 -0.73
CA LEU A 131 -13.73 -2.02 -0.37
C LEU A 131 -13.75 -1.51 1.07
N VAL A 132 -14.91 -1.06 1.57
CA VAL A 132 -15.07 -0.66 2.97
C VAL A 132 -14.84 -1.85 3.90
N ALA A 133 -15.37 -3.03 3.56
CA ALA A 133 -15.18 -4.26 4.33
C ALA A 133 -13.70 -4.71 4.35
N ILE A 134 -12.99 -4.59 3.24
CA ILE A 134 -11.54 -4.86 3.16
C ILE A 134 -10.78 -3.86 4.03
N LYS A 135 -11.06 -2.56 3.89
CA LYS A 135 -10.42 -1.51 4.70
C LYS A 135 -10.63 -1.70 6.19
N ALA A 136 -11.81 -2.19 6.60
CA ALA A 136 -12.11 -2.46 8.00
C ALA A 136 -11.18 -3.50 8.65
N SER A 137 -10.57 -4.39 7.84
CA SER A 137 -9.63 -5.42 8.28
C SER A 137 -8.16 -5.04 8.07
N MET A 138 -7.88 -3.83 7.60
CA MET A 138 -6.52 -3.32 7.35
C MET A 138 -6.11 -2.31 8.42
N ASN A 139 -4.83 -2.34 8.82
CA ASN A 139 -4.24 -1.33 9.70
C ASN A 139 -5.15 -1.01 10.92
N ASN A 140 -5.52 0.25 11.08
CA ASN A 140 -6.37 0.74 12.18
C ASN A 140 -7.90 0.66 11.88
N GLY A 141 -8.30 0.00 10.80
CA GLY A 141 -9.71 -0.15 10.43
C GLY A 141 -10.34 1.11 9.83
N LEU A 142 -11.63 1.30 10.12
CA LEU A 142 -12.42 2.42 9.59
C LEU A 142 -12.33 3.66 10.48
N SER A 143 -12.33 4.84 9.85
CA SER A 143 -12.59 6.10 10.55
C SER A 143 -14.05 6.17 11.04
N ASP A 144 -14.32 7.03 12.02
CA ASP A 144 -15.69 7.23 12.54
C ASP A 144 -16.65 7.68 11.43
N GLU A 145 -16.19 8.56 10.53
CA GLU A 145 -16.96 9.00 9.36
C GLU A 145 -17.39 7.83 8.46
N LEU A 146 -16.52 6.86 8.24
CA LEU A 146 -16.85 5.67 7.44
C LEU A 146 -17.74 4.70 8.19
N LYS A 147 -17.55 4.52 9.50
CA LYS A 147 -18.45 3.71 10.34
C LYS A 147 -19.86 4.26 10.31
N ASP A 148 -20.02 5.59 10.42
CA ASP A 148 -21.32 6.25 10.37
C ASP A 148 -21.96 6.13 8.98
N SER A 149 -21.17 6.20 7.92
CA SER A 149 -21.67 6.08 6.53
C SER A 149 -22.00 4.64 6.14
N PHE A 150 -21.36 3.66 6.77
CA PHE A 150 -21.51 2.22 6.49
C PHE A 150 -21.69 1.41 7.79
N PRO A 151 -22.80 1.62 8.54
CA PRO A 151 -22.93 1.05 9.89
C PRO A 151 -23.08 -0.47 9.90
N ASN A 152 -23.48 -1.09 8.77
CA ASN A 152 -23.76 -2.53 8.66
C ASN A 152 -22.66 -3.31 7.91
N ILE A 153 -21.43 -2.76 7.81
CA ILE A 153 -20.33 -3.44 7.18
C ILE A 153 -19.74 -4.49 8.12
N THR A 154 -19.63 -5.71 7.62
CA THR A 154 -18.86 -6.78 8.26
C THR A 154 -17.44 -6.77 7.69
N PRO A 155 -16.38 -6.59 8.50
CA PRO A 155 -15.01 -6.69 8.04
C PRO A 155 -14.74 -8.05 7.39
N VAL A 156 -13.94 -8.08 6.32
CA VAL A 156 -13.49 -9.34 5.72
C VAL A 156 -12.56 -10.09 6.67
N SER A 157 -12.45 -11.40 6.52
CA SER A 157 -11.46 -12.19 7.26
C SER A 157 -10.05 -11.74 6.88
N ARG A 158 -9.23 -11.44 7.90
CA ARG A 158 -7.83 -11.09 7.69
C ARG A 158 -7.06 -12.35 7.25
N PRO A 159 -6.25 -12.30 6.17
CA PRO A 159 -5.43 -13.42 5.75
C PRO A 159 -4.50 -13.88 6.86
N ILE A 160 -4.32 -15.19 6.99
CA ILE A 160 -3.40 -15.79 7.95
C ILE A 160 -1.99 -15.76 7.34
N VAL A 161 -1.06 -15.20 8.09
CA VAL A 161 0.38 -15.26 7.76
C VAL A 161 0.99 -16.26 8.74
N ALA A 162 1.58 -17.33 8.21
CA ALA A 162 2.27 -18.33 9.02
C ALA A 162 3.43 -17.68 9.76
N ASP A 163 3.53 -17.93 11.06
CA ASP A 163 4.70 -17.55 11.82
C ASP A 163 5.92 -18.32 11.26
N GLN A 164 6.98 -17.60 11.02
CA GLN A 164 8.25 -18.27 10.72
C GLN A 164 8.80 -18.83 12.02
N GLU A 165 8.98 -20.14 12.07
CA GLU A 165 9.76 -20.73 13.13
C GLU A 165 11.18 -20.18 13.04
N ILE A 166 11.54 -19.31 13.97
CA ILE A 166 12.92 -18.88 14.15
C ILE A 166 13.63 -20.10 14.76
N GLN A 167 14.36 -20.83 13.93
CA GLN A 167 15.23 -21.87 14.44
C GLN A 167 16.31 -21.21 15.29
N ASP A 168 16.44 -21.65 16.54
CA ASP A 168 17.51 -21.22 17.41
C ASP A 168 18.85 -21.53 16.72
N PRO A 169 19.72 -20.53 16.47
CA PRO A 169 20.98 -20.73 15.79
C PRO A 169 22.04 -21.47 16.63
N ASN A 170 21.73 -21.87 17.90
CA ASN A 170 22.64 -22.60 18.79
C ASN A 170 22.38 -24.09 18.83
#